data_d2dda13228158c14b4ec2d687ff7806e
#
_entry.id   d2dda13228158c14b4ec2d687ff7806e
#
_cell.length_a   1.000
_cell.length_b   1.000
_cell.length_c   1.000
_cell.angle_alpha   90.00
_cell.angle_beta   90.00
_cell.angle_gamma   90.00
#
_symmetry.space_group_name_H-M   'P 1'
#
loop_
_entity.id
_entity.type
_entity.pdbx_description
1 polymer ?
#
loop_
_entity_poly.entity_id
_entity_poly.type
_entity_poly.pdbx_seq_one_letter_code
_entity_poly.pdbx_strand_id
1 'polypeptide(L)'
;MANSLFQKTIAKSTVKPEIFFGVLFHSRDCMHLTHLQTLSFAEHKALNEYYDGVLDLTDKLIETYFGVVGKRVSIKIPQSEFINAQAHLKQLYSYIESNRNIFEESQLQNIIDEICALINKTQY
;
A
#
# COMPACT_ATOMS: atom_id res chain seq x y z
N MET A 1 0.51 -4.49 -29.90
CA MET A 1 0.42 -3.88 -29.39
C MET A 1 1.32 -2.94 -29.32
N ALA A 2 1.17 -2.14 -29.73
CA ALA A 2 1.93 -1.14 -29.75
C ALA A 2 2.63 -0.81 -28.70
N ASN A 3 2.18 -1.15 -27.89
CA ASN A 3 2.64 -0.79 -26.79
C ASN A 3 3.65 -1.58 -26.31
N SER A 4 4.05 -2.45 -26.96
CA SER A 4 4.96 -3.41 -26.45
C SER A 4 6.24 -2.79 -25.92
N LEU A 5 6.71 -1.71 -26.45
CA LEU A 5 7.87 -1.04 -25.91
C LEU A 5 7.67 -0.56 -24.48
N PHE A 6 6.44 -0.23 -24.13
CA PHE A 6 6.15 0.30 -22.81
C PHE A 6 5.48 -0.71 -21.90
N GLN A 7 4.86 -1.72 -22.49
CA GLN A 7 4.05 -2.62 -21.72
C GLN A 7 4.74 -3.88 -21.27
N LYS A 8 5.74 -4.30 -22.00
CA LYS A 8 6.31 -5.55 -21.69
C LYS A 8 7.27 -5.56 -20.56
N THR A 9 7.55 -4.45 -19.98
CA THR A 9 8.66 -4.37 -19.07
C THR A 9 8.40 -4.92 -17.69
N ILE A 10 7.16 -5.14 -17.31
CA ILE A 10 6.86 -5.60 -15.96
C ILE A 10 6.37 -7.02 -16.01
N ALA A 11 7.21 -7.93 -15.53
CA ALA A 11 6.83 -9.31 -15.39
C ALA A 11 5.84 -9.44 -14.24
N LYS A 12 4.98 -10.44 -14.27
CA LYS A 12 4.06 -10.68 -13.17
C LYS A 12 4.83 -11.01 -11.91
N SER A 13 4.51 -10.34 -10.83
CA SER A 13 5.14 -10.54 -9.55
C SER A 13 4.82 -11.92 -8.99
N THR A 14 5.74 -12.46 -8.19
CA THR A 14 5.53 -13.71 -7.47
C THR A 14 5.23 -13.46 -6.00
N VAL A 15 5.03 -12.21 -5.60
CA VAL A 15 4.68 -11.87 -4.23
C VAL A 15 3.32 -12.47 -3.90
N LYS A 16 3.20 -13.04 -2.71
CA LYS A 16 1.91 -13.61 -2.27
C LYS A 16 1.00 -12.52 -1.74
N PRO A 17 -0.32 -12.65 -1.91
CA PRO A 17 -1.26 -11.65 -1.42
C PRO A 17 -1.08 -11.32 0.06
N GLU A 18 -0.86 -12.32 0.91
CA GLU A 18 -0.70 -12.07 2.35
C GLU A 18 0.53 -11.22 2.66
N ILE A 19 1.56 -11.29 1.82
CA ILE A 19 2.76 -10.46 1.98
C ILE A 19 2.43 -9.03 1.57
N PHE A 20 1.74 -8.86 0.44
CA PHE A 20 1.32 -7.55 -0.03
C PHE A 20 0.47 -6.83 1.03
N PHE A 21 -0.50 -7.55 1.61
CA PHE A 21 -1.35 -6.99 2.67
C PHE A 21 -0.54 -6.62 3.91
N GLY A 22 0.40 -7.49 4.29
CA GLY A 22 1.26 -7.23 5.45
C GLY A 22 2.10 -5.98 5.28
N VAL A 23 2.57 -5.71 4.06
CA VAL A 23 3.33 -4.49 3.76
C VAL A 23 2.47 -3.25 3.97
N LEU A 24 1.19 -3.30 3.60
CA LEU A 24 0.29 -2.17 3.79
C LEU A 24 0.04 -1.90 5.28
N PHE A 25 -0.20 -2.93 6.07
CA PHE A 25 -0.34 -2.78 7.51
C PHE A 25 0.95 -2.25 8.14
N HIS A 26 2.09 -2.73 7.68
CA HIS A 26 3.38 -2.26 8.17
C HIS A 26 3.55 -0.76 7.90
N SER A 27 3.17 -0.31 6.70
CA SER A 27 3.21 1.10 6.36
C SER A 27 2.33 1.93 7.30
N ARG A 28 1.13 1.44 7.56
CA ARG A 28 0.22 2.12 8.48
C ARG A 28 0.85 2.29 9.84
N ASP A 29 1.46 1.24 10.36
CA ASP A 29 2.04 1.28 11.70
C ASP A 29 3.28 2.16 11.75
N CYS A 30 4.15 2.06 10.75
CA CYS A 30 5.36 2.91 10.69
C CYS A 30 5.00 4.38 10.61
N MET A 31 3.99 4.73 9.83
CA MET A 31 3.59 6.12 9.69
C MET A 31 2.89 6.63 10.94
N HIS A 32 2.21 5.76 11.68
CA HIS A 32 1.65 6.14 12.97
C HIS A 32 2.77 6.44 13.98
N LEU A 33 3.79 5.59 14.03
CA LEU A 33 4.93 5.81 14.92
C LEU A 33 5.68 7.09 14.54
N THR A 34 5.88 7.33 13.26
CA THR A 34 6.53 8.55 12.78
C THR A 34 5.69 9.78 13.12
N HIS A 35 4.37 9.69 12.99
CA HIS A 35 3.45 10.74 13.38
C HIS A 35 3.63 11.11 14.85
N LEU A 36 3.86 10.13 15.71
CA LEU A 36 4.03 10.37 17.14
C LEU A 36 5.39 10.98 17.47
N GLN A 37 6.39 10.79 16.60
CA GLN A 37 7.77 11.23 16.87
C GLN A 37 8.15 12.52 16.17
N THR A 38 7.42 12.92 15.12
CA THR A 38 7.83 14.09 14.35
C THR A 38 7.69 15.40 15.13
N LEU A 39 8.60 16.33 14.85
CA LEU A 39 8.52 17.66 15.43
C LEU A 39 7.81 18.64 14.50
N SER A 40 7.45 18.21 13.30
CA SER A 40 6.74 19.04 12.34
C SER A 40 5.24 18.86 12.49
N PHE A 41 4.52 19.94 12.78
CA PHE A 41 3.06 19.85 12.89
C PHE A 41 2.42 19.47 11.56
N ALA A 42 2.95 19.99 10.45
CA ALA A 42 2.41 19.67 9.13
C ALA A 42 2.57 18.18 8.84
N GLU A 43 3.74 17.61 9.15
CA GLU A 43 3.95 16.18 8.97
C GLU A 43 3.07 15.35 9.90
N HIS A 44 2.96 15.77 11.15
CA HIS A 44 2.10 15.10 12.14
C HIS A 44 0.67 14.98 11.59
N LYS A 45 0.13 16.08 11.08
CA LYS A 45 -1.23 16.11 10.57
C LYS A 45 -1.38 15.27 9.30
N ALA A 46 -0.44 15.41 8.37
CA ALA A 46 -0.50 14.66 7.11
C ALA A 46 -0.42 13.16 7.36
N LEU A 47 0.44 12.73 8.28
CA LEU A 47 0.58 11.31 8.60
C LEU A 47 -0.64 10.76 9.33
N ASN A 48 -1.32 11.58 10.12
CA ASN A 48 -2.55 11.16 10.77
C ASN A 48 -3.61 10.81 9.72
N GLU A 49 -3.77 11.65 8.73
CA GLU A 49 -4.72 11.37 7.64
C GLU A 49 -4.33 10.14 6.86
N TYR A 50 -3.02 9.95 6.66
CA TYR A 50 -2.53 8.80 5.91
C TYR A 50 -2.81 7.49 6.64
N TYR A 51 -2.39 7.38 7.92
CA TYR A 51 -2.50 6.07 8.56
C TYR A 51 -3.95 5.67 8.83
N ASP A 52 -4.84 6.65 9.01
CA ASP A 52 -6.26 6.35 9.11
C ASP A 52 -6.82 5.91 7.76
N GLY A 53 -6.47 6.62 6.70
CA GLY A 53 -6.97 6.33 5.36
C GLY A 53 -6.45 5.01 4.81
N VAL A 54 -5.15 4.73 4.98
CA VAL A 54 -4.58 3.49 4.45
C VAL A 54 -5.12 2.27 5.20
N LEU A 55 -5.46 2.42 6.47
CA LEU A 55 -6.07 1.32 7.22
C LEU A 55 -7.42 0.95 6.63
N ASP A 56 -8.27 1.95 6.38
CA ASP A 56 -9.59 1.71 5.81
C ASP A 56 -9.49 1.08 4.42
N LEU A 57 -8.57 1.57 3.60
CA LEU A 57 -8.39 1.04 2.25
C LEU A 57 -7.80 -0.37 2.25
N THR A 58 -6.91 -0.64 3.20
CA THR A 58 -6.32 -1.98 3.35
C THR A 58 -7.38 -3.00 3.75
N ASP A 59 -8.24 -2.64 4.71
CA ASP A 59 -9.35 -3.50 5.10
C ASP A 59 -10.26 -3.76 3.92
N LYS A 60 -10.60 -2.72 3.17
CA LYS A 60 -11.46 -2.84 2.00
C LYS A 60 -10.84 -3.76 0.95
N LEU A 61 -9.55 -3.62 0.70
CA LEU A 61 -8.83 -4.45 -0.26
C LEU A 61 -8.86 -5.92 0.15
N ILE A 62 -8.56 -6.19 1.42
CA ILE A 62 -8.48 -7.56 1.91
C ILE A 62 -9.86 -8.22 1.90
N GLU A 63 -10.88 -7.52 2.39
CA GLU A 63 -12.24 -8.07 2.44
C GLU A 63 -12.77 -8.34 1.04
N THR A 64 -12.50 -7.44 0.10
CA THR A 64 -12.90 -7.63 -1.29
C THR A 64 -12.15 -8.81 -1.89
N TYR A 65 -10.86 -8.95 -1.60
CA TYR A 65 -10.06 -10.08 -2.06
C TYR A 65 -10.63 -11.40 -1.53
N PHE A 66 -10.95 -11.47 -0.24
CA PHE A 66 -11.53 -12.69 0.33
C PHE A 66 -12.86 -13.04 -0.35
N GLY A 67 -13.66 -12.02 -0.66
CA GLY A 67 -14.92 -12.24 -1.35
C GLY A 67 -14.75 -12.75 -2.77
N VAL A 68 -13.78 -12.18 -3.50
CA VAL A 68 -13.53 -12.56 -4.89
C VAL A 68 -12.93 -13.96 -5.00
N VAL A 69 -11.93 -14.26 -4.16
CA VAL A 69 -11.19 -15.51 -4.24
C VAL A 69 -11.92 -16.64 -3.52
N GLY A 70 -12.75 -16.30 -2.54
CA GLY A 70 -13.53 -17.30 -1.82
C GLY A 70 -12.79 -18.00 -0.70
N LYS A 71 -11.62 -17.50 -0.31
CA LYS A 71 -10.88 -18.07 0.82
C LYS A 71 -10.02 -17.01 1.46
N ARG A 72 -9.66 -17.25 2.71
CA ARG A 72 -8.87 -16.31 3.50
C ARG A 72 -7.41 -16.69 3.50
N VAL A 73 -6.56 -15.69 3.76
CA VAL A 73 -5.13 -15.91 3.93
C VAL A 73 -4.72 -15.38 5.30
N SER A 74 -3.67 -15.93 5.85
CA SER A 74 -3.13 -15.50 7.14
C SER A 74 -2.11 -14.41 6.89
N ILE A 75 -2.34 -13.25 7.48
CA ILE A 75 -1.51 -12.05 7.25
C ILE A 75 -0.59 -11.85 8.43
N LYS A 76 0.70 -11.63 8.13
CA LYS A 76 1.68 -11.28 9.15
C LYS A 76 2.20 -9.90 8.86
N ILE A 77 2.27 -9.07 9.91
CA ILE A 77 2.73 -7.70 9.77
C ILE A 77 4.18 -7.63 10.23
N PRO A 78 5.11 -7.14 9.37
CA PRO A 78 6.49 -6.96 9.79
C PRO A 78 6.58 -5.99 10.97
N GLN A 79 7.66 -6.12 11.76
CA GLN A 79 7.85 -5.25 12.90
C GLN A 79 7.96 -3.80 12.45
N SER A 80 7.24 -2.92 13.15
CA SER A 80 7.18 -1.51 12.80
C SER A 80 8.20 -0.69 13.58
N GLU A 81 8.62 0.43 13.00
CA GLU A 81 9.58 1.32 13.62
C GLU A 81 9.37 2.74 13.11
N PHE A 82 9.98 3.68 13.80
CA PHE A 82 10.04 5.07 13.35
C PHE A 82 10.96 5.12 12.14
N ILE A 83 10.49 5.71 11.03
CA ILE A 83 11.28 5.80 9.80
C ILE A 83 10.98 7.12 9.10
N ASN A 84 11.85 7.48 8.14
CA ASN A 84 11.63 8.67 7.33
C ASN A 84 10.39 8.51 6.47
N ALA A 85 9.41 9.38 6.66
CA ALA A 85 8.11 9.24 6.00
C ALA A 85 8.20 9.38 4.48
N GLN A 86 8.93 10.38 3.98
CA GLN A 86 8.99 10.61 2.54
C GLN A 86 9.68 9.45 1.83
N ALA A 87 10.78 8.97 2.36
CA ALA A 87 11.49 7.84 1.77
C ALA A 87 10.63 6.59 1.80
N HIS A 88 9.94 6.36 2.92
CA HIS A 88 9.07 5.19 3.06
C HIS A 88 7.94 5.21 2.04
N LEU A 89 7.24 6.34 1.93
CA LEU A 89 6.09 6.42 1.03
C LEU A 89 6.51 6.27 -0.43
N LYS A 90 7.67 6.79 -0.79
CA LYS A 90 8.20 6.62 -2.13
C LYS A 90 8.50 5.16 -2.43
N GLN A 91 9.13 4.46 -1.47
CA GLN A 91 9.43 3.05 -1.61
C GLN A 91 8.16 2.21 -1.66
N LEU A 92 7.17 2.55 -0.84
CA LEU A 92 5.90 1.84 -0.85
C LEU A 92 5.19 1.98 -2.19
N TYR A 93 5.17 3.18 -2.75
CA TYR A 93 4.56 3.41 -4.06
C TYR A 93 5.20 2.50 -5.11
N SER A 94 6.53 2.46 -5.14
CA SER A 94 7.26 1.61 -6.08
C SER A 94 6.96 0.13 -5.86
N TYR A 95 6.88 -0.29 -4.60
CA TYR A 95 6.55 -1.67 -4.26
C TYR A 95 5.16 -2.03 -4.78
N ILE A 96 4.18 -1.16 -4.56
CA ILE A 96 2.80 -1.41 -5.02
C ILE A 96 2.77 -1.52 -6.53
N GLU A 97 3.40 -0.58 -7.24
CA GLU A 97 3.39 -0.60 -8.70
C GLU A 97 4.06 -1.84 -9.27
N SER A 98 5.11 -2.34 -8.61
CA SER A 98 5.82 -3.52 -9.08
C SER A 98 5.08 -4.83 -8.77
N ASN A 99 4.21 -4.82 -7.79
CA ASN A 99 3.61 -6.06 -7.30
C ASN A 99 2.09 -6.14 -7.43
N ARG A 100 1.42 -5.05 -7.82
CA ARG A 100 -0.04 -5.05 -7.91
C ARG A 100 -0.59 -6.01 -8.96
N ASN A 101 0.25 -6.45 -9.87
CA ASN A 101 -0.19 -7.35 -10.93
C ASN A 101 -0.42 -8.79 -10.45
N ILE A 102 -0.27 -9.06 -9.15
CA ILE A 102 -0.71 -10.34 -8.60
C ILE A 102 -2.24 -10.40 -8.51
N PHE A 103 -2.91 -9.25 -8.57
CA PHE A 103 -4.36 -9.17 -8.51
C PHE A 103 -4.91 -8.91 -9.90
N GLU A 104 -5.82 -9.75 -10.36
CA GLU A 104 -6.34 -9.65 -11.74
C GLU A 104 -7.65 -8.87 -11.83
N GLU A 105 -8.45 -8.88 -10.76
CA GLU A 105 -9.78 -8.28 -10.81
C GLU A 105 -9.73 -6.76 -10.78
N SER A 106 -10.51 -6.13 -11.66
CA SER A 106 -10.52 -4.67 -11.75
C SER A 106 -10.97 -4.01 -10.45
N GLN A 107 -11.87 -4.64 -9.71
CA GLN A 107 -12.32 -4.07 -8.45
C GLN A 107 -11.20 -4.00 -7.41
N LEU A 108 -10.27 -4.96 -7.42
CA LEU A 108 -9.10 -4.91 -6.56
C LEU A 108 -8.14 -3.82 -7.03
N GLN A 109 -7.93 -3.72 -8.35
CA GLN A 109 -7.07 -2.69 -8.91
C GLN A 109 -7.61 -1.28 -8.60
N ASN A 110 -8.93 -1.11 -8.61
CA ASN A 110 -9.52 0.19 -8.28
C ASN A 110 -9.21 0.59 -6.83
N ILE A 111 -9.25 -0.34 -5.89
CA ILE A 111 -8.90 -0.06 -4.50
C ILE A 111 -7.41 0.28 -4.37
N ILE A 112 -6.56 -0.44 -5.09
CA ILE A 112 -5.13 -0.16 -5.09
C ILE A 112 -4.87 1.24 -5.66
N ASP A 113 -5.62 1.65 -6.67
CA ASP A 113 -5.52 3.01 -7.20
C ASP A 113 -5.84 4.05 -6.11
N GLU A 114 -6.82 3.78 -5.25
CA GLU A 114 -7.14 4.69 -4.16
C GLU A 114 -6.00 4.76 -3.15
N ILE A 115 -5.34 3.63 -2.88
CA ILE A 115 -4.18 3.62 -1.99
C ILE A 115 -3.04 4.45 -2.59
N CYS A 116 -2.77 4.28 -3.87
CA CYS A 116 -1.74 5.05 -4.56
C CYS A 116 -2.06 6.55 -4.54
N ALA A 117 -3.33 6.89 -4.73
CA ALA A 117 -3.75 8.29 -4.68
C ALA A 117 -3.54 8.88 -3.28
N LEU A 118 -3.81 8.09 -2.25
CA LEU A 118 -3.59 8.54 -0.87
C LEU A 118 -2.10 8.77 -0.61
N ILE A 119 -1.23 7.87 -1.08
CA ILE A 119 0.22 8.02 -0.93
C ILE A 119 0.67 9.32 -1.61
N ASN A 120 0.22 9.56 -2.83
CA ASN A 120 0.60 10.75 -3.57
C ASN A 120 0.10 12.02 -2.88
N LYS A 121 -1.12 12.01 -2.38
CA LYS A 121 -1.67 13.14 -1.65
C LYS A 121 -0.86 13.43 -0.38
N THR A 122 -0.46 12.39 0.32
CA THR A 122 0.29 12.53 1.56
C THR A 122 1.67 13.15 1.30
N GLN A 123 2.29 12.78 0.18
CA GLN A 123 3.61 13.32 -0.17
C GLN A 123 3.56 14.76 -0.68
N TYR A 124 2.39 15.21 -1.14
CA TYR A 124 2.25 16.57 -1.62
C TYR A 124 2.21 17.56 -0.47
#